data_8fa3e5f4fbf6dc88e3fff9c1c14ef1da
#
_entry.id   8fa3e5f4fbf6dc88e3fff9c1c14ef1da
#
_cell.length_a   1.000
_cell.length_b   1.000
_cell.length_c   1.000
_cell.angle_alpha   90.00
_cell.angle_beta   90.00
_cell.angle_gamma   90.00
#
_symmetry.space_group_name_H-M   'P 1'
#
loop_
_entity.id
_entity.type
_entity.pdbx_description
1 polymer ?
#
loop_
_entity_poly.entity_id
_entity_poly.type
_entity_poly.pdbx_seq_one_letter_code
_entity_poly.pdbx_strand_id
1 'polypeptide(L)'
;MIGLIFGETDFPKKILEKIKYKKKYLIIDLTKKKIFSKNQNSYPVSIGQFGKIIKILKDNKCNKVLFAGKVIKPIFSKIKLDLKGVYYMPRIIKSSRLGDAAIFKEIIKILKIERINTISSLSFNPELTLLKGNHTKIKPNNEDKMDINKAIITLNKLGKYNFSQGAVVRNKKIIAIEGKEGTQKMLLKCKRKNLKKNGVLVKFPKKKQDLRIDLPTVGYKTLTQCKLSGIKGIVLKSKQNIFLEKKKCINFANKYKMFITVK
;
A
#
# COMPACT_ATOMS: atom_id res chain seq x y z
N MET A 1 2.27 19.56 -15.49
CA MET A 1 1.21 19.21 -14.52
C MET A 1 1.36 17.76 -14.08
N ILE A 2 0.85 17.36 -12.91
CA ILE A 2 0.90 15.97 -12.41
C ILE A 2 -0.51 15.42 -12.31
N GLY A 3 -0.76 14.25 -12.88
CA GLY A 3 -2.02 13.53 -12.69
C GLY A 3 -1.99 12.71 -11.40
N LEU A 4 -2.97 12.89 -10.52
CA LEU A 4 -3.13 12.15 -9.27
C LEU A 4 -4.25 11.13 -9.48
N ILE A 5 -3.92 9.86 -9.57
CA ILE A 5 -4.91 8.78 -9.74
C ILE A 5 -5.24 8.24 -8.35
N PHE A 6 -6.42 8.59 -7.86
CA PHE A 6 -6.83 8.36 -6.49
C PHE A 6 -7.90 7.27 -6.37
N GLY A 7 -7.63 6.30 -5.50
CA GLY A 7 -8.57 5.29 -5.04
C GLY A 7 -9.03 5.55 -3.60
N GLU A 8 -9.64 4.53 -2.99
CA GLU A 8 -10.13 4.54 -1.62
C GLU A 8 -8.97 4.65 -0.60
N THR A 9 -9.27 4.93 0.64
CA THR A 9 -8.40 5.12 1.81
C THR A 9 -8.03 6.59 2.09
N ASP A 10 -7.41 6.84 3.23
CA ASP A 10 -6.99 8.20 3.62
C ASP A 10 -5.63 8.61 3.01
N PHE A 11 -4.92 7.68 2.39
CA PHE A 11 -3.62 7.96 1.80
C PHE A 11 -3.67 9.03 0.69
N PRO A 12 -4.63 9.02 -0.27
CA PRO A 12 -4.81 10.09 -1.24
C PRO A 12 -4.93 11.49 -0.64
N LYS A 13 -5.68 11.63 0.48
CA LYS A 13 -5.83 12.92 1.16
C LYS A 13 -4.49 13.45 1.65
N LYS A 14 -3.64 12.57 2.24
CA LYS A 14 -2.29 12.94 2.71
C LYS A 14 -1.37 13.37 1.56
N ILE A 15 -1.48 12.72 0.41
CA ILE A 15 -0.76 13.14 -0.79
C ILE A 15 -1.23 14.53 -1.24
N LEU A 16 -2.54 14.74 -1.32
CA LEU A 16 -3.13 16.01 -1.77
C LEU A 16 -2.73 17.16 -0.86
N GLU A 17 -2.78 17.00 0.48
CA GLU A 17 -2.36 17.99 1.45
C GLU A 17 -0.96 18.57 1.16
N LYS A 18 -0.05 17.77 0.62
CA LYS A 18 1.33 18.15 0.33
C LYS A 18 1.53 18.69 -1.09
N ILE A 19 0.89 18.07 -2.07
CA ILE A 19 1.08 18.43 -3.48
C ILE A 19 0.41 19.75 -3.82
N LYS A 20 -0.76 20.04 -3.25
CA LYS A 20 -1.56 21.23 -3.58
C LYS A 20 -0.80 22.56 -3.49
N TYR A 21 0.23 22.64 -2.63
CA TYR A 21 1.05 23.84 -2.47
C TYR A 21 2.35 23.81 -3.28
N LYS A 22 2.73 22.66 -3.86
CA LYS A 22 4.05 22.47 -4.46
C LYS A 22 4.02 22.38 -5.99
N LYS A 23 2.93 21.89 -6.58
CA LYS A 23 2.84 21.59 -8.01
C LYS A 23 1.41 21.77 -8.54
N LYS A 24 1.30 22.19 -9.80
CA LYS A 24 0.04 22.10 -10.56
C LYS A 24 -0.34 20.62 -10.73
N TYR A 25 -1.58 20.29 -10.38
CA TYR A 25 -2.09 18.92 -10.40
C TYR A 25 -3.52 18.86 -10.94
N LEU A 26 -3.93 17.67 -11.36
CA LEU A 26 -5.33 17.26 -11.51
C LEU A 26 -5.56 15.91 -10.83
N ILE A 27 -6.80 15.62 -10.47
CA ILE A 27 -7.20 14.39 -9.81
C ILE A 27 -8.05 13.56 -10.77
N ILE A 28 -7.68 12.30 -10.98
CA ILE A 28 -8.56 11.26 -11.52
C ILE A 28 -9.16 10.53 -10.34
N ASP A 29 -10.42 10.82 -10.03
CA ASP A 29 -11.11 10.23 -8.88
C ASP A 29 -11.75 8.90 -9.26
N LEU A 30 -11.12 7.81 -8.85
CA LEU A 30 -11.60 6.43 -9.03
C LEU A 30 -12.40 5.91 -7.83
N THR A 31 -12.63 6.73 -6.80
CA THR A 31 -13.40 6.30 -5.62
C THR A 31 -14.87 6.05 -5.98
N LYS A 32 -15.52 5.13 -5.27
CA LYS A 32 -16.94 4.83 -5.48
C LYS A 32 -17.83 6.06 -5.21
N LYS A 33 -17.56 6.75 -4.11
CA LYS A 33 -18.35 7.91 -3.66
C LYS A 33 -17.88 9.24 -4.26
N LYS A 34 -16.90 9.22 -5.16
CA LYS A 34 -16.34 10.43 -5.79
C LYS A 34 -15.96 11.50 -4.76
N ILE A 35 -15.20 11.08 -3.74
CA ILE A 35 -14.90 11.89 -2.55
C ILE A 35 -14.05 13.12 -2.84
N PHE A 36 -13.42 13.20 -4.01
CA PHE A 36 -12.63 14.35 -4.45
C PHE A 36 -13.40 15.29 -5.40
N SER A 37 -14.68 15.03 -5.72
CA SER A 37 -15.48 15.79 -6.69
C SER A 37 -15.61 17.30 -6.35
N LYS A 38 -15.51 17.67 -5.08
CA LYS A 38 -15.53 19.07 -4.65
C LYS A 38 -14.24 19.84 -4.98
N ASN A 39 -13.18 19.16 -5.42
CA ASN A 39 -11.94 19.81 -5.85
C ASN A 39 -12.09 20.25 -7.31
N GLN A 40 -11.84 21.54 -7.61
CA GLN A 40 -12.00 22.10 -8.95
C GLN A 40 -11.19 21.37 -10.04
N ASN A 41 -10.07 20.76 -9.66
CA ASN A 41 -9.20 20.01 -10.58
C ASN A 41 -9.48 18.49 -10.54
N SER A 42 -10.67 18.07 -10.13
CA SER A 42 -11.02 16.65 -9.99
C SER A 42 -11.96 16.19 -11.10
N TYR A 43 -11.62 15.06 -11.69
CA TYR A 43 -12.36 14.39 -12.74
C TYR A 43 -12.84 13.03 -12.23
N PRO A 44 -14.13 12.87 -11.90
CA PRO A 44 -14.70 11.58 -11.55
C PRO A 44 -14.74 10.67 -12.78
N VAL A 45 -14.07 9.53 -12.69
CA VAL A 45 -13.97 8.56 -13.80
C VAL A 45 -14.21 7.15 -13.30
N SER A 46 -14.81 6.30 -14.12
CA SER A 46 -14.91 4.87 -13.84
C SER A 46 -13.66 4.13 -14.28
N ILE A 47 -13.31 3.06 -13.56
CA ILE A 47 -12.06 2.31 -13.79
C ILE A 47 -11.94 1.72 -15.20
N GLY A 48 -13.04 1.45 -15.87
CA GLY A 48 -13.06 0.93 -17.24
C GLY A 48 -12.88 1.99 -18.34
N GLN A 49 -12.94 3.27 -17.98
CA GLN A 49 -12.86 4.38 -18.93
C GLN A 49 -11.42 4.81 -19.17
N PHE A 50 -10.58 3.90 -19.64
CA PHE A 50 -9.15 4.13 -19.89
C PHE A 50 -8.89 5.26 -20.89
N GLY A 51 -9.67 5.32 -21.96
CA GLY A 51 -9.57 6.38 -22.96
C GLY A 51 -9.87 7.75 -22.38
N LYS A 52 -10.91 7.85 -21.55
CA LYS A 52 -11.28 9.08 -20.85
C LYS A 52 -10.16 9.53 -19.89
N ILE A 53 -9.57 8.60 -19.12
CA ILE A 53 -8.43 8.90 -18.24
C ILE A 53 -7.24 9.44 -19.04
N ILE A 54 -6.86 8.73 -20.11
CA ILE A 54 -5.74 9.13 -20.95
C ILE A 54 -6.00 10.48 -21.63
N LYS A 55 -7.21 10.69 -22.15
CA LYS A 55 -7.62 11.97 -22.77
C LYS A 55 -7.50 13.12 -21.78
N ILE A 56 -8.09 13.01 -20.58
CA ILE A 56 -7.99 14.04 -19.53
C ILE A 56 -6.53 14.37 -19.21
N LEU A 57 -5.67 13.35 -19.06
CA LEU A 57 -4.25 13.55 -18.77
C LEU A 57 -3.53 14.28 -19.91
N LYS A 58 -3.80 13.92 -21.17
CA LYS A 58 -3.17 14.53 -22.35
C LYS A 58 -3.65 15.96 -22.59
N ASP A 59 -4.95 16.21 -22.53
CA ASP A 59 -5.55 17.54 -22.72
C ASP A 59 -4.99 18.54 -21.69
N ASN A 60 -4.70 18.05 -20.48
CA ASN A 60 -4.09 18.84 -19.41
C ASN A 60 -2.54 18.78 -19.38
N LYS A 61 -1.89 18.29 -20.43
CA LYS A 61 -0.42 18.18 -20.55
C LYS A 61 0.23 17.45 -19.36
N CYS A 62 -0.45 16.44 -18.79
CA CYS A 62 0.07 15.59 -17.71
C CYS A 62 0.86 14.42 -18.29
N ASN A 63 2.19 14.55 -18.31
CA ASN A 63 3.10 13.47 -18.72
C ASN A 63 3.63 12.63 -17.54
N LYS A 64 3.22 12.95 -16.32
CA LYS A 64 3.56 12.23 -15.10
C LYS A 64 2.31 11.95 -14.29
N VAL A 65 2.18 10.73 -13.78
CA VAL A 65 1.09 10.32 -12.90
C VAL A 65 1.60 9.68 -11.62
N LEU A 66 0.82 9.84 -10.56
CA LEU A 66 1.06 9.27 -9.25
C LEU A 66 -0.20 8.51 -8.82
N PHE A 67 -0.02 7.30 -8.31
CA PHE A 67 -1.12 6.50 -7.75
C PHE A 67 -1.13 6.59 -6.23
N ALA A 68 -2.32 6.74 -5.66
CA ALA A 68 -2.50 6.64 -4.21
C ALA A 68 -3.89 6.07 -3.86
N GLY A 69 -3.92 5.26 -2.80
CA GLY A 69 -5.13 4.61 -2.34
C GLY A 69 -5.40 3.27 -3.00
N LYS A 70 -6.35 2.55 -2.44
CA LYS A 70 -6.76 1.23 -2.92
C LYS A 70 -7.84 1.38 -3.99
N VAL A 71 -7.63 0.85 -5.16
CA VAL A 71 -8.69 0.69 -6.15
C VAL A 71 -9.42 -0.61 -5.88
N ILE A 72 -10.76 -0.55 -5.74
CA ILE A 72 -11.57 -1.74 -5.54
C ILE A 72 -11.63 -2.48 -6.86
N LYS A 73 -11.16 -3.73 -6.85
CA LYS A 73 -11.18 -4.59 -8.04
C LYS A 73 -12.63 -4.78 -8.49
N PRO A 74 -12.97 -4.36 -9.70
CA PRO A 74 -14.32 -4.50 -10.20
C PRO A 74 -14.58 -5.93 -10.67
N ILE A 75 -15.85 -6.26 -10.81
CA ILE A 75 -16.29 -7.45 -11.54
C ILE A 75 -16.13 -7.12 -13.03
N PHE A 76 -15.19 -7.76 -13.71
CA PHE A 76 -14.83 -7.43 -15.10
C PHE A 76 -16.00 -7.48 -16.07
N SER A 77 -16.96 -8.40 -15.89
CA SER A 77 -18.17 -8.50 -16.72
C SER A 77 -19.17 -7.35 -16.55
N LYS A 78 -19.02 -6.54 -15.48
CA LYS A 78 -19.91 -5.41 -15.17
C LYS A 78 -19.28 -4.04 -15.41
N ILE A 79 -18.09 -4.00 -15.99
CA ILE A 79 -17.38 -2.74 -16.24
C ILE A 79 -17.91 -2.13 -17.56
N LYS A 80 -18.33 -0.87 -17.48
CA LYS A 80 -18.56 -0.06 -18.70
C LYS A 80 -17.21 0.39 -19.24
N LEU A 81 -16.85 -0.07 -20.44
CA LEU A 81 -15.61 0.22 -21.12
C LEU A 81 -15.81 1.32 -22.16
N ASP A 82 -14.83 2.19 -22.33
CA ASP A 82 -14.68 3.00 -23.54
C ASP A 82 -13.80 2.27 -24.58
N LEU A 83 -13.63 2.83 -25.77
CA LEU A 83 -12.87 2.18 -26.87
C LEU A 83 -11.46 1.74 -26.46
N LYS A 84 -10.70 2.60 -25.76
CA LYS A 84 -9.38 2.20 -25.23
C LYS A 84 -9.48 1.19 -24.09
N GLY A 85 -10.54 1.26 -23.30
CA GLY A 85 -10.88 0.25 -22.31
C GLY A 85 -11.06 -1.13 -22.93
N VAL A 86 -11.83 -1.22 -24.01
CA VAL A 86 -11.99 -2.47 -24.79
C VAL A 86 -10.64 -2.98 -25.30
N TYR A 87 -9.81 -2.11 -25.87
CA TYR A 87 -8.50 -2.47 -26.41
C TYR A 87 -7.52 -2.98 -25.35
N TYR A 88 -7.47 -2.34 -24.18
CA TYR A 88 -6.50 -2.69 -23.11
C TYR A 88 -7.02 -3.76 -22.12
N MET A 89 -8.33 -3.95 -22.02
CA MET A 89 -8.92 -4.85 -21.02
C MET A 89 -8.45 -6.31 -21.12
N PRO A 90 -8.29 -6.94 -22.30
CA PRO A 90 -7.78 -8.31 -22.41
C PRO A 90 -6.42 -8.49 -21.73
N ARG A 91 -5.51 -7.50 -21.87
CA ARG A 91 -4.18 -7.51 -21.24
C ARG A 91 -4.29 -7.40 -19.72
N ILE A 92 -5.20 -6.56 -19.23
CA ILE A 92 -5.45 -6.37 -17.79
C ILE A 92 -6.07 -7.64 -17.18
N ILE A 93 -7.04 -8.27 -17.85
CA ILE A 93 -7.66 -9.52 -17.42
C ILE A 93 -6.62 -10.65 -17.36
N LYS A 94 -5.79 -10.80 -18.40
CA LYS A 94 -4.68 -11.77 -18.39
C LYS A 94 -3.75 -11.54 -17.20
N SER A 95 -3.36 -10.29 -16.96
CA SER A 95 -2.50 -9.93 -15.82
C SER A 95 -3.18 -10.16 -14.47
N SER A 96 -4.51 -10.03 -14.39
CA SER A 96 -5.26 -10.21 -13.14
C SER A 96 -5.22 -11.64 -12.60
N ARG A 97 -4.99 -12.63 -13.47
CA ARG A 97 -4.80 -14.03 -13.08
C ARG A 97 -3.50 -14.24 -12.31
N LEU A 98 -2.51 -13.37 -12.54
CA LEU A 98 -1.19 -13.39 -11.88
C LEU A 98 -1.15 -12.54 -10.60
N GLY A 99 -2.26 -11.88 -10.25
CA GLY A 99 -2.41 -11.07 -9.03
C GLY A 99 -2.25 -9.57 -9.24
N ASP A 100 -2.51 -8.80 -8.17
CA ASP A 100 -2.61 -7.33 -8.24
C ASP A 100 -1.32 -6.65 -8.71
N ALA A 101 -0.14 -7.16 -8.30
CA ALA A 101 1.14 -6.60 -8.74
C ALA A 101 1.35 -6.72 -10.27
N ALA A 102 0.80 -7.76 -10.91
CA ALA A 102 0.87 -7.93 -12.36
C ALA A 102 -0.09 -6.95 -13.06
N ILE A 103 -1.28 -6.70 -12.50
CA ILE A 103 -2.20 -5.67 -12.99
C ILE A 103 -1.50 -4.29 -12.98
N PHE A 104 -0.88 -3.93 -11.87
CA PHE A 104 -0.18 -2.65 -11.76
C PHE A 104 0.95 -2.51 -12.78
N LYS A 105 1.75 -3.57 -12.97
CA LYS A 105 2.79 -3.57 -14.01
C LYS A 105 2.22 -3.33 -15.40
N GLU A 106 1.09 -3.96 -15.71
CA GLU A 106 0.45 -3.79 -17.01
C GLU A 106 -0.11 -2.39 -17.20
N ILE A 107 -0.74 -1.81 -16.19
CA ILE A 107 -1.20 -0.42 -16.20
C ILE A 107 -0.03 0.55 -16.45
N ILE A 108 1.12 0.34 -15.77
CA ILE A 108 2.32 1.17 -16.01
C ILE A 108 2.79 1.06 -17.46
N LYS A 109 2.81 -0.15 -18.04
CA LYS A 109 3.20 -0.36 -19.44
C LYS A 109 2.25 0.38 -20.39
N ILE A 110 0.94 0.28 -20.17
CA ILE A 110 -0.08 0.97 -20.95
C ILE A 110 0.14 2.50 -20.89
N LEU A 111 0.31 3.05 -19.69
CA LEU A 111 0.59 4.48 -19.53
C LEU A 111 1.88 4.91 -20.21
N LYS A 112 2.94 4.07 -20.16
CA LYS A 112 4.20 4.34 -20.86
C LYS A 112 4.03 4.36 -22.37
N ILE A 113 3.24 3.45 -22.94
CA ILE A 113 2.88 3.47 -24.38
C ILE A 113 2.18 4.79 -24.73
N GLU A 114 1.32 5.27 -23.85
CA GLU A 114 0.62 6.55 -24.00
C GLU A 114 1.49 7.79 -23.67
N ARG A 115 2.81 7.61 -23.45
CA ARG A 115 3.80 8.63 -23.09
C ARG A 115 3.55 9.30 -21.74
N ILE A 116 2.91 8.57 -20.80
CA ILE A 116 2.64 9.01 -19.43
C ILE A 116 3.50 8.19 -18.47
N ASN A 117 4.40 8.87 -17.76
CA ASN A 117 5.33 8.24 -16.83
C ASN A 117 4.72 8.11 -15.43
N THR A 118 4.90 6.96 -14.78
CA THR A 118 4.49 6.76 -13.38
C THR A 118 5.61 7.15 -12.44
N ILE A 119 5.30 8.01 -11.48
CA ILE A 119 6.21 8.44 -10.42
C ILE A 119 5.77 7.90 -9.06
N SER A 120 6.72 7.79 -8.13
CA SER A 120 6.43 7.31 -6.77
C SER A 120 5.66 8.36 -5.97
N SER A 121 4.68 7.91 -5.19
CA SER A 121 4.00 8.75 -4.20
C SER A 121 4.94 9.30 -3.13
N LEU A 122 6.06 8.62 -2.89
CA LEU A 122 7.09 9.06 -1.95
C LEU A 122 7.96 10.21 -2.48
N SER A 123 7.95 10.48 -3.79
CA SER A 123 8.72 11.60 -4.38
C SER A 123 8.33 12.95 -3.79
N PHE A 124 7.09 13.10 -3.32
CA PHE A 124 6.59 14.34 -2.71
C PHE A 124 6.37 14.23 -1.21
N ASN A 125 6.44 13.03 -0.67
CA ASN A 125 6.12 12.74 0.72
C ASN A 125 7.12 11.73 1.32
N PRO A 126 8.43 12.02 1.28
CA PRO A 126 9.45 11.10 1.82
C PRO A 126 9.26 10.87 3.33
N GLU A 127 8.65 11.83 4.04
CA GLU A 127 8.32 11.74 5.45
C GLU A 127 7.26 10.66 5.77
N LEU A 128 6.55 10.17 4.78
CA LEU A 128 5.62 9.04 4.93
C LEU A 128 6.33 7.70 5.08
N THR A 129 7.66 7.69 5.11
CA THR A 129 8.45 6.50 5.41
C THR A 129 9.19 6.64 6.73
N LEU A 130 9.73 5.53 7.21
CA LEU A 130 10.65 5.52 8.34
C LEU A 130 12.06 5.15 7.85
N LEU A 131 13.05 5.77 8.47
CA LEU A 131 14.46 5.42 8.28
C LEU A 131 14.80 4.16 9.08
N LYS A 132 15.93 3.52 8.75
CA LYS A 132 16.46 2.37 9.49
C LYS A 132 16.67 2.74 10.96
N GLY A 133 16.32 1.83 11.88
CA GLY A 133 16.49 2.02 13.31
C GLY A 133 15.23 1.65 14.12
N ASN A 134 15.28 1.96 15.40
CA ASN A 134 14.16 1.76 16.31
C ASN A 134 13.47 3.11 16.60
N HIS A 135 12.15 3.15 16.51
CA HIS A 135 11.36 4.37 16.58
C HIS A 135 10.52 4.49 17.88
N THR A 136 10.70 3.58 18.81
CA THR A 136 9.93 3.49 20.07
C THR A 136 10.87 3.34 21.26
N LYS A 137 10.36 3.62 22.47
CA LYS A 137 11.12 3.43 23.73
C LYS A 137 11.54 1.97 23.91
N ILE A 138 10.65 1.03 23.61
CA ILE A 138 10.96 -0.40 23.67
C ILE A 138 11.67 -0.81 22.39
N LYS A 139 12.74 -1.60 22.52
CA LYS A 139 13.50 -2.22 21.44
C LYS A 139 13.24 -3.73 21.42
N PRO A 140 13.41 -4.41 20.28
CA PRO A 140 13.32 -5.87 20.21
C PRO A 140 14.43 -6.53 21.04
N ASN A 141 14.05 -7.46 21.91
CA ASN A 141 15.00 -8.31 22.65
C ASN A 141 15.54 -9.46 21.76
N ASN A 142 16.32 -10.37 22.32
CA ASN A 142 16.93 -11.47 21.55
C ASN A 142 15.91 -12.44 20.99
N GLU A 143 14.85 -12.77 21.74
CA GLU A 143 13.74 -13.62 21.28
C GLU A 143 12.99 -12.95 20.13
N ASP A 144 12.67 -11.64 20.29
CA ASP A 144 12.03 -10.85 19.23
C ASP A 144 12.90 -10.82 17.96
N LYS A 145 14.23 -10.72 18.09
CA LYS A 145 15.17 -10.76 16.95
C LYS A 145 15.14 -12.10 16.23
N MET A 146 15.01 -13.22 16.96
CA MET A 146 14.85 -14.55 16.35
C MET A 146 13.53 -14.65 15.58
N ASP A 147 12.43 -14.16 16.16
CA ASP A 147 11.11 -14.12 15.50
C ASP A 147 11.16 -13.23 14.24
N ILE A 148 11.79 -12.07 14.32
CA ILE A 148 12.02 -11.15 13.19
C ILE A 148 12.78 -11.87 12.06
N ASN A 149 13.88 -12.52 12.37
CA ASN A 149 14.71 -13.23 11.40
C ASN A 149 13.92 -14.37 10.73
N LYS A 150 13.17 -15.15 11.52
CA LYS A 150 12.31 -16.20 10.97
C LYS A 150 11.27 -15.65 10.01
N ALA A 151 10.62 -14.54 10.37
CA ALA A 151 9.64 -13.87 9.52
C ALA A 151 10.27 -13.37 8.21
N ILE A 152 11.45 -12.73 8.27
CA ILE A 152 12.16 -12.22 7.10
C ILE A 152 12.55 -13.37 6.16
N ILE A 153 13.13 -14.45 6.69
CA ILE A 153 13.49 -15.64 5.89
C ILE A 153 12.25 -16.20 5.19
N THR A 154 11.15 -16.31 5.92
CA THR A 154 9.87 -16.80 5.38
C THR A 154 9.35 -15.90 4.24
N LEU A 155 9.31 -14.59 4.45
CA LEU A 155 8.88 -13.64 3.43
C LEU A 155 9.80 -13.64 2.20
N ASN A 156 11.12 -13.78 2.40
CA ASN A 156 12.07 -13.89 1.29
C ASN A 156 11.87 -15.16 0.45
N LYS A 157 11.59 -16.31 1.09
CA LYS A 157 11.23 -17.55 0.40
C LYS A 157 9.94 -17.40 -0.40
N LEU A 158 8.90 -16.86 0.21
CA LEU A 158 7.61 -16.58 -0.44
C LEU A 158 7.70 -15.48 -1.49
N GLY A 159 8.69 -14.59 -1.40
CA GLY A 159 8.94 -13.52 -2.36
C GLY A 159 9.25 -14.04 -3.77
N LYS A 160 9.79 -15.26 -3.92
CA LYS A 160 9.99 -15.92 -5.23
C LYS A 160 8.66 -16.06 -5.98
N TYR A 161 7.58 -16.35 -5.27
CA TYR A 161 6.22 -16.53 -5.79
C TYR A 161 5.39 -15.24 -5.77
N ASN A 162 5.96 -14.11 -5.30
CA ASN A 162 5.28 -12.83 -5.13
C ASN A 162 3.98 -12.94 -4.27
N PHE A 163 3.99 -13.84 -3.28
CA PHE A 163 2.78 -14.26 -2.58
C PHE A 163 2.38 -13.32 -1.44
N SER A 164 3.30 -12.97 -0.54
CA SER A 164 2.97 -12.25 0.68
C SER A 164 3.90 -11.08 0.95
N GLN A 165 3.38 -10.10 1.69
CA GLN A 165 4.12 -8.93 2.20
C GLN A 165 4.08 -8.84 3.72
N GLY A 166 3.45 -9.79 4.43
CA GLY A 166 3.33 -9.79 5.88
C GLY A 166 3.38 -11.18 6.48
N ALA A 167 4.08 -11.32 7.60
CA ALA A 167 4.11 -12.55 8.39
C ALA A 167 4.10 -12.20 9.89
N VAL A 168 3.37 -13.00 10.68
CA VAL A 168 3.40 -12.99 12.13
C VAL A 168 4.15 -14.21 12.62
N VAL A 169 5.18 -13.98 13.43
CA VAL A 169 5.97 -15.04 14.09
C VAL A 169 5.90 -14.84 15.60
N ARG A 170 5.84 -15.94 16.33
CA ARG A 170 5.76 -15.97 17.79
C ARG A 170 6.49 -17.22 18.28
N ASN A 171 7.44 -17.05 19.20
CA ASN A 171 8.27 -18.13 19.74
C ASN A 171 8.87 -19.01 18.61
N LYS A 172 9.50 -18.38 17.63
CA LYS A 172 10.12 -19.01 16.43
C LYS A 172 9.15 -19.80 15.53
N LYS A 173 7.82 -19.74 15.79
CA LYS A 173 6.80 -20.39 14.97
C LYS A 173 6.06 -19.36 14.12
N ILE A 174 5.84 -19.68 12.84
CA ILE A 174 5.01 -18.87 11.94
C ILE A 174 3.55 -19.06 12.37
N ILE A 175 2.90 -17.98 12.80
CA ILE A 175 1.51 -18.00 13.26
C ILE A 175 0.56 -17.71 12.11
N ALA A 176 0.91 -16.74 11.26
CA ALA A 176 0.11 -16.39 10.09
C ALA A 176 0.95 -15.70 9.01
N ILE A 177 0.54 -15.89 7.77
CA ILE A 177 1.09 -15.24 6.58
C ILE A 177 -0.03 -14.47 5.92
N GLU A 178 0.27 -13.24 5.47
CA GLU A 178 -0.70 -12.39 4.80
C GLU A 178 -1.12 -12.95 3.45
N GLY A 179 -2.39 -13.29 3.33
CA GLY A 179 -2.99 -13.74 2.07
C GLY A 179 -3.65 -12.58 1.30
N LYS A 180 -4.47 -12.94 0.30
CA LYS A 180 -5.26 -11.99 -0.50
C LYS A 180 -6.23 -11.13 0.33
N GLU A 181 -6.62 -11.62 1.50
CA GLU A 181 -7.54 -10.95 2.41
C GLU A 181 -6.89 -9.77 3.17
N GLY A 182 -5.57 -9.66 3.14
CA GLY A 182 -4.79 -8.56 3.71
C GLY A 182 -4.48 -8.69 5.20
N THR A 183 -3.74 -7.69 5.70
CA THR A 183 -3.17 -7.67 7.06
C THR A 183 -4.24 -7.79 8.15
N GLN A 184 -5.38 -7.14 7.98
CA GLN A 184 -6.45 -7.15 9.00
C GLN A 184 -6.94 -8.57 9.28
N LYS A 185 -7.28 -9.34 8.23
CA LYS A 185 -7.75 -10.73 8.41
C LYS A 185 -6.65 -11.64 8.93
N MET A 186 -5.39 -11.43 8.49
CA MET A 186 -4.24 -12.15 9.06
C MET A 186 -4.13 -11.93 10.57
N LEU A 187 -4.19 -10.67 11.04
CA LEU A 187 -4.09 -10.35 12.46
C LEU A 187 -5.28 -10.89 13.27
N LEU A 188 -6.47 -10.92 12.70
CA LEU A 188 -7.64 -11.54 13.37
C LEU A 188 -7.41 -13.03 13.65
N LYS A 189 -6.78 -13.77 12.73
CA LYS A 189 -6.40 -15.18 12.91
C LYS A 189 -5.36 -15.38 14.03
N CYS A 190 -4.61 -14.34 14.39
CA CYS A 190 -3.60 -14.38 15.44
C CYS A 190 -4.15 -14.15 16.85
N LYS A 191 -5.43 -13.77 16.99
CA LYS A 191 -6.06 -13.55 18.30
C LYS A 191 -6.15 -14.86 19.09
N ARG A 192 -5.83 -14.78 20.40
CA ARG A 192 -6.03 -15.87 21.37
C ARG A 192 -6.62 -15.30 22.64
N LYS A 193 -7.39 -16.08 23.39
CA LYS A 193 -7.79 -15.76 24.77
C LYS A 193 -6.51 -15.83 25.64
N ASN A 194 -6.32 -14.92 26.59
CA ASN A 194 -5.20 -14.89 27.56
C ASN A 194 -3.78 -14.75 26.99
N LEU A 195 -3.52 -13.72 26.21
CA LEU A 195 -2.21 -13.52 25.62
C LEU A 195 -1.28 -12.64 26.48
N LYS A 196 -0.16 -13.21 26.95
CA LYS A 196 1.06 -12.42 27.11
C LYS A 196 1.42 -11.81 25.77
N LYS A 197 1.75 -10.49 25.75
CA LYS A 197 2.18 -9.82 24.50
C LYS A 197 3.51 -10.42 24.04
N ASN A 198 3.46 -11.19 22.97
CA ASN A 198 4.63 -11.75 22.34
C ASN A 198 4.42 -11.87 20.83
N GLY A 199 5.50 -12.08 20.11
CA GLY A 199 5.49 -12.20 18.66
C GLY A 199 5.56 -10.87 17.93
N VAL A 200 5.91 -10.95 16.67
CA VAL A 200 6.20 -9.82 15.81
C VAL A 200 5.46 -9.91 14.49
N LEU A 201 5.01 -8.76 14.00
CA LEU A 201 4.55 -8.59 12.62
C LEU A 201 5.73 -8.04 11.81
N VAL A 202 6.20 -8.76 10.81
CA VAL A 202 7.09 -8.23 9.78
C VAL A 202 6.28 -7.92 8.55
N LYS A 203 6.40 -6.69 8.03
CA LYS A 203 5.70 -6.26 6.83
C LYS A 203 6.68 -5.63 5.84
N PHE A 204 7.02 -6.38 4.81
CA PHE A 204 7.96 -6.01 3.76
C PHE A 204 7.27 -6.02 2.39
N PRO A 205 7.72 -5.22 1.41
CA PRO A 205 7.20 -5.32 0.06
C PRO A 205 7.51 -6.69 -0.55
N LYS A 206 6.67 -7.16 -1.44
CA LYS A 206 6.94 -8.36 -2.23
C LYS A 206 8.12 -8.10 -3.18
N LYS A 207 8.89 -9.14 -3.48
CA LYS A 207 10.14 -9.00 -4.27
C LYS A 207 9.92 -8.40 -5.68
N LYS A 208 8.79 -8.69 -6.31
CA LYS A 208 8.43 -8.20 -7.65
C LYS A 208 7.44 -7.04 -7.64
N GLN A 209 7.19 -6.42 -6.48
CA GLN A 209 6.25 -5.31 -6.34
C GLN A 209 6.85 -4.02 -6.91
N ASP A 210 6.07 -3.27 -7.66
CA ASP A 210 6.50 -1.95 -8.14
C ASP A 210 6.29 -0.91 -7.04
N LEU A 211 7.38 -0.49 -6.42
CA LEU A 211 7.37 0.45 -5.30
C LEU A 211 6.94 1.88 -5.68
N ARG A 212 6.71 2.16 -6.96
CA ARG A 212 6.17 3.45 -7.39
C ARG A 212 4.68 3.56 -7.11
N ILE A 213 3.96 2.44 -7.17
CA ILE A 213 2.48 2.41 -7.04
C ILE A 213 2.00 1.60 -5.86
N ASP A 214 2.68 0.52 -5.51
CA ASP A 214 2.21 -0.44 -4.51
C ASP A 214 3.23 -0.57 -3.38
N LEU A 215 2.98 0.18 -2.30
CA LEU A 215 3.80 0.15 -1.09
C LEU A 215 2.98 -0.42 0.06
N PRO A 216 3.53 -1.40 0.82
CA PRO A 216 2.87 -1.86 2.03
C PRO A 216 2.64 -0.70 2.99
N THR A 217 1.39 -0.49 3.37
CA THR A 217 1.01 0.62 4.24
C THR A 217 0.74 0.13 5.65
N VAL A 218 1.26 0.86 6.62
CA VAL A 218 1.01 0.69 8.06
C VAL A 218 0.58 2.02 8.64
N GLY A 219 -0.38 1.99 9.55
CA GLY A 219 -0.89 3.17 10.24
C GLY A 219 -1.50 2.81 11.59
N TYR A 220 -2.16 3.77 12.22
CA TYR A 220 -2.73 3.62 13.54
C TYR A 220 -3.67 2.40 13.67
N LYS A 221 -4.51 2.18 12.66
CA LYS A 221 -5.39 1.00 12.60
C LYS A 221 -4.61 -0.33 12.66
N THR A 222 -3.48 -0.42 11.96
CA THR A 222 -2.65 -1.63 11.98
C THR A 222 -2.06 -1.88 13.37
N LEU A 223 -1.56 -0.82 14.04
CA LEU A 223 -1.03 -0.92 15.40
C LEU A 223 -2.09 -1.33 16.41
N THR A 224 -3.29 -0.76 16.31
CA THR A 224 -4.44 -1.15 17.15
C THR A 224 -4.77 -2.63 16.98
N GLN A 225 -4.81 -3.11 15.75
CA GLN A 225 -5.05 -4.54 15.46
C GLN A 225 -3.93 -5.43 15.98
N CYS A 226 -2.66 -5.01 15.88
CA CYS A 226 -1.52 -5.72 16.45
C CYS A 226 -1.68 -5.84 17.97
N LYS A 227 -2.01 -4.74 18.68
CA LYS A 227 -2.27 -4.78 20.11
C LYS A 227 -3.37 -5.78 20.46
N LEU A 228 -4.52 -5.73 19.77
CA LEU A 228 -5.66 -6.64 19.98
C LEU A 228 -5.33 -8.10 19.67
N SER A 229 -4.31 -8.37 18.86
CA SER A 229 -3.82 -9.71 18.51
C SER A 229 -2.63 -10.15 19.38
N GLY A 230 -2.28 -9.39 20.42
CA GLY A 230 -1.17 -9.71 21.33
C GLY A 230 0.22 -9.57 20.68
N ILE A 231 0.34 -8.83 19.59
CA ILE A 231 1.63 -8.60 18.91
C ILE A 231 2.43 -7.54 19.67
N LYS A 232 3.68 -7.87 20.00
CA LYS A 232 4.61 -7.03 20.78
C LYS A 232 5.32 -5.98 19.93
N GLY A 233 5.49 -6.24 18.62
CA GLY A 233 6.20 -5.29 17.77
C GLY A 233 5.93 -5.44 16.29
N ILE A 234 6.29 -4.37 15.56
CA ILE A 234 6.18 -4.31 14.10
C ILE A 234 7.55 -4.02 13.51
N VAL A 235 7.89 -4.74 12.44
CA VAL A 235 9.12 -4.53 11.68
C VAL A 235 8.79 -4.17 10.24
N LEU A 236 9.38 -3.07 9.77
CA LEU A 236 9.20 -2.50 8.44
C LEU A 236 10.50 -2.48 7.67
N LYS A 237 10.45 -2.27 6.37
CA LYS A 237 11.63 -2.07 5.51
C LYS A 237 11.84 -0.59 5.23
N SER A 238 13.06 -0.12 5.43
CA SER A 238 13.43 1.29 5.29
C SER A 238 13.06 1.83 3.91
N LYS A 239 12.40 2.99 3.89
CA LYS A 239 11.97 3.69 2.67
C LYS A 239 11.06 2.88 1.72
N GLN A 240 10.60 1.70 2.16
CA GLN A 240 9.79 0.80 1.32
C GLN A 240 8.43 0.45 1.95
N ASN A 241 8.07 1.10 3.05
CA ASN A 241 6.75 1.05 3.65
C ASN A 241 6.19 2.46 3.81
N ILE A 242 4.91 2.65 3.53
CA ILE A 242 4.20 3.87 3.92
C ILE A 242 3.82 3.74 5.39
N PHE A 243 4.16 4.74 6.17
CA PHE A 243 3.87 4.81 7.60
C PHE A 243 3.02 6.06 7.89
N LEU A 244 1.72 5.86 8.03
CA LEU A 244 0.75 6.93 8.26
C LEU A 244 0.66 7.31 9.75
N GLU A 245 0.29 8.55 10.03
CA GLU A 245 0.04 9.06 11.39
C GLU A 245 1.23 8.79 12.35
N LYS A 246 2.45 9.08 11.89
CA LYS A 246 3.72 8.72 12.57
C LYS A 246 3.72 9.03 14.05
N LYS A 247 3.42 10.28 14.46
CA LYS A 247 3.42 10.69 15.88
C LYS A 247 2.42 9.87 16.69
N LYS A 248 1.18 9.73 16.19
CA LYS A 248 0.10 8.97 16.84
C LYS A 248 0.46 7.49 16.99
N CYS A 249 1.08 6.90 15.97
CA CYS A 249 1.53 5.51 15.98
C CYS A 249 2.64 5.27 17.01
N ILE A 250 3.65 6.14 17.06
CA ILE A 250 4.77 6.04 18.01
C ILE A 250 4.27 6.20 19.44
N ASN A 251 3.41 7.21 19.71
CA ASN A 251 2.83 7.43 21.03
C ASN A 251 1.98 6.22 21.47
N PHE A 252 1.17 5.66 20.58
CA PHE A 252 0.40 4.45 20.85
C PHE A 252 1.32 3.26 21.16
N ALA A 253 2.34 3.03 20.36
CA ALA A 253 3.28 1.94 20.58
C ALA A 253 4.00 2.07 21.93
N ASN A 254 4.46 3.27 22.29
CA ASN A 254 5.10 3.54 23.57
C ASN A 254 4.12 3.32 24.74
N LYS A 255 2.87 3.84 24.65
CA LYS A 255 1.83 3.64 25.68
C LYS A 255 1.57 2.16 25.94
N TYR A 256 1.55 1.35 24.88
CA TYR A 256 1.24 -0.08 25.01
C TYR A 256 2.47 -0.98 25.00
N LYS A 257 3.66 -0.45 25.30
CA LYS A 257 4.93 -1.19 25.38
C LYS A 257 5.16 -2.08 24.13
N MET A 258 4.93 -1.51 22.94
CA MET A 258 5.20 -2.14 21.64
C MET A 258 6.44 -1.51 21.02
N PHE A 259 7.18 -2.26 20.21
CA PHE A 259 8.27 -1.69 19.41
C PHE A 259 7.88 -1.49 17.95
N ILE A 260 8.51 -0.48 17.33
CA ILE A 260 8.48 -0.24 15.88
C ILE A 260 9.94 -0.16 15.44
N THR A 261 10.37 -1.16 14.69
CA THR A 261 11.75 -1.27 14.19
C THR A 261 11.77 -1.30 12.68
N VAL A 262 12.78 -0.68 12.07
CA VAL A 262 12.96 -0.58 10.62
C VAL A 262 14.31 -1.16 10.23
N LYS A 263 14.31 -2.09 9.29
CA LYS A 263 15.48 -2.80 8.74
C LYS A 263 15.89 -2.27 7.37
#